data_b2892593cc4e6cd2ff40749ddb8f19a3
#
_entry.id   b2892593cc4e6cd2ff40749ddb8f19a3
#
_cell.length_a   1.000
_cell.length_b   1.000
_cell.length_c   1.000
_cell.angle_alpha   90.00
_cell.angle_beta   90.00
_cell.angle_gamma   90.00
#
_symmetry.space_group_name_H-M   'P 1'
#
loop_
_entity.id
_entity.type
_entity.pdbx_description
1 polymer ?
#
loop_
_entity_poly.entity_id
_entity_poly.type
_entity_poly.pdbx_seq_one_letter_code
_entity_poly.pdbx_strand_id
1 'polypeptide(L)'
;MEVINFRNGKLDFDGVEPELGMHLLNLHWNRQHHSFLITYRPAFMRDMACNGPYFSKILLNAIYYASSKFSTRLTVRKDPNDVRTAGWAFRQRVRELLGNALDGSEITTIQALLVMANSLFALGDERSAAWLYSGLAFRMIIDLGMHAEAAALSSARNMSHEDIEIRRRVFWGAFGKSSTTCLGLY
;
A
#
# COMPACT_ATOMS: atom_id res chain seq x y z
N MET A 1 -9.92 0.64 -19.43
CA MET A 1 -10.88 0.54 -18.31
C MET A 1 -10.70 1.66 -17.27
N GLU A 2 -9.50 1.92 -16.75
CA GLU A 2 -9.23 3.00 -15.77
C GLU A 2 -9.75 4.38 -16.20
N VAL A 3 -9.46 4.82 -17.43
CA VAL A 3 -9.89 6.13 -17.96
C VAL A 3 -11.41 6.26 -18.04
N ILE A 4 -12.09 5.16 -18.38
CA ILE A 4 -13.56 5.13 -18.47
C ILE A 4 -14.16 5.23 -17.06
N ASN A 5 -13.63 4.47 -16.09
CA ASN A 5 -14.09 4.51 -14.70
C ASN A 5 -13.84 5.89 -14.06
N PHE A 6 -12.71 6.52 -14.37
CA PHE A 6 -12.40 7.88 -13.92
C PHE A 6 -13.42 8.89 -14.48
N ARG A 7 -13.65 8.88 -15.80
CA ARG A 7 -14.61 9.78 -16.45
C ARG A 7 -16.04 9.59 -15.95
N ASN A 8 -16.40 8.37 -15.59
CA ASN A 8 -17.73 8.03 -15.07
C ASN A 8 -17.87 8.28 -13.56
N GLY A 9 -16.86 8.83 -12.89
CA GLY A 9 -16.88 9.10 -11.45
C GLY A 9 -17.03 7.85 -10.56
N LYS A 10 -16.61 6.68 -11.06
CA LYS A 10 -16.76 5.40 -10.34
C LYS A 10 -15.63 5.09 -9.35
N LEU A 11 -14.52 5.84 -9.42
CA LEU A 11 -13.37 5.59 -8.56
C LEU A 11 -13.56 6.25 -7.20
N ASP A 12 -13.35 5.50 -6.11
CA ASP A 12 -13.40 6.02 -4.74
C ASP A 12 -12.04 6.62 -4.35
N PHE A 13 -11.98 7.93 -4.21
CA PHE A 13 -10.79 8.69 -3.81
C PHE A 13 -10.73 9.01 -2.31
N ASP A 14 -11.62 8.43 -1.48
CA ASP A 14 -11.75 8.72 -0.04
C ASP A 14 -11.83 10.23 0.28
N GLY A 15 -12.61 10.98 -0.52
CA GLY A 15 -12.80 12.44 -0.34
C GLY A 15 -11.68 13.32 -0.89
N VAL A 16 -10.64 12.74 -1.47
CA VAL A 16 -9.58 13.49 -2.14
C VAL A 16 -10.06 13.93 -3.53
N GLU A 17 -9.67 15.14 -3.94
CA GLU A 17 -9.98 15.63 -5.29
C GLU A 17 -9.50 14.65 -6.36
N PRO A 18 -10.35 14.25 -7.33
CA PRO A 18 -10.03 13.18 -8.29
C PRO A 18 -8.75 13.40 -9.09
N GLU A 19 -8.46 14.64 -9.49
CA GLU A 19 -7.23 14.97 -10.22
C GLU A 19 -5.97 14.79 -9.36
N LEU A 20 -6.04 15.20 -8.08
CA LEU A 20 -4.96 14.99 -7.14
C LEU A 20 -4.78 13.50 -6.85
N GLY A 21 -5.87 12.77 -6.62
CA GLY A 21 -5.84 11.33 -6.38
C GLY A 21 -5.19 10.56 -7.53
N MET A 22 -5.61 10.82 -8.78
CA MET A 22 -5.01 10.22 -9.96
C MET A 22 -3.55 10.63 -10.16
N HIS A 23 -3.19 11.89 -9.87
CA HIS A 23 -1.80 12.34 -9.90
C HIS A 23 -0.92 11.52 -8.96
N LEU A 24 -1.36 11.33 -7.70
CA LEU A 24 -0.62 10.55 -6.70
C LEU A 24 -0.54 9.06 -7.06
N LEU A 25 -1.63 8.47 -7.58
CA LEU A 25 -1.62 7.10 -8.09
C LEU A 25 -0.62 6.93 -9.24
N ASN A 26 -0.60 7.87 -10.20
CA ASN A 26 0.36 7.84 -11.30
C ASN A 26 1.82 7.95 -10.82
N LEU A 27 2.09 8.78 -9.81
CA LEU A 27 3.41 8.85 -9.19
C LEU A 27 3.79 7.51 -8.53
N HIS A 28 2.84 6.84 -7.86
CA HIS A 28 3.07 5.52 -7.30
C HIS A 28 3.46 4.50 -8.37
N TRP A 29 2.67 4.39 -9.43
CA TRP A 29 2.91 3.41 -10.49
C TRP A 29 4.20 3.65 -11.26
N ASN A 30 4.59 4.91 -11.43
CA ASN A 30 5.78 5.27 -12.22
C ASN A 30 7.08 5.37 -11.40
N ARG A 31 6.99 5.62 -10.07
CA ARG A 31 8.17 5.91 -9.24
C ARG A 31 8.44 4.88 -8.15
N GLN A 32 7.39 4.28 -7.57
CA GLN A 32 7.53 3.42 -6.39
C GLN A 32 7.25 1.96 -6.66
N HIS A 33 6.25 1.66 -7.48
CA HIS A 33 5.78 0.31 -7.72
C HIS A 33 6.91 -0.65 -8.15
N HIS A 34 7.83 -0.18 -8.98
CA HIS A 34 8.94 -0.99 -9.50
C HIS A 34 9.93 -1.46 -8.42
N SER A 35 10.01 -0.77 -7.29
CA SER A 35 10.98 -1.11 -6.25
C SER A 35 10.60 -2.35 -5.45
N PHE A 36 9.30 -2.65 -5.30
CA PHE A 36 8.87 -3.72 -4.38
C PHE A 36 7.71 -4.58 -4.88
N LEU A 37 7.02 -4.21 -5.95
CA LEU A 37 5.91 -4.94 -6.58
C LEU A 37 4.79 -5.41 -5.61
N ILE A 38 4.65 -4.75 -4.46
CA ILE A 38 3.72 -5.12 -3.39
C ILE A 38 2.27 -4.95 -3.85
N THR A 39 2.00 -3.89 -4.63
CA THR A 39 0.68 -3.59 -5.18
C THR A 39 0.55 -4.15 -6.59
N TYR A 40 -0.67 -4.56 -6.97
CA TYR A 40 -0.94 -5.02 -8.33
C TYR A 40 -1.96 -4.10 -9.00
N ARG A 41 -1.48 -3.22 -9.88
CA ARG A 41 -2.25 -2.13 -10.50
C ARG A 41 -3.56 -2.60 -11.14
N PRO A 42 -3.60 -3.67 -11.97
CA PRO A 42 -4.84 -4.07 -12.63
C PRO A 42 -5.97 -4.40 -11.64
N ALA A 43 -5.67 -5.19 -10.61
CA ALA A 43 -6.64 -5.54 -9.56
C ALA A 43 -7.02 -4.32 -8.72
N PHE A 44 -6.04 -3.54 -8.28
CA PHE A 44 -6.30 -2.33 -7.48
C PHE A 44 -7.22 -1.34 -8.19
N MET A 45 -6.94 -0.99 -9.45
CA MET A 45 -7.73 -0.02 -10.21
C MET A 45 -9.12 -0.54 -10.61
N ARG A 46 -9.25 -1.85 -10.87
CA ARG A 46 -10.55 -2.49 -11.08
C ARG A 46 -11.39 -2.40 -9.81
N ASP A 47 -10.81 -2.80 -8.69
CA ASP A 47 -11.50 -2.94 -7.42
C ASP A 47 -11.79 -1.58 -6.76
N MET A 48 -11.00 -0.55 -7.07
CA MET A 48 -11.30 0.84 -6.71
C MET A 48 -12.61 1.35 -7.30
N ALA A 49 -13.05 0.79 -8.44
CA ALA A 49 -14.30 1.16 -9.09
C ALA A 49 -15.53 0.37 -8.60
N CYS A 50 -15.34 -0.78 -7.97
CA CYS A 50 -16.43 -1.67 -7.54
C CYS A 50 -16.33 -2.11 -6.08
N ASN A 51 -15.44 -1.49 -5.30
CA ASN A 51 -15.17 -1.84 -3.90
C ASN A 51 -14.82 -3.33 -3.72
N GLY A 52 -13.95 -3.84 -4.60
CA GLY A 52 -13.51 -5.23 -4.59
C GLY A 52 -12.41 -5.53 -3.57
N PRO A 53 -11.97 -6.80 -3.47
CA PRO A 53 -11.11 -7.28 -2.38
C PRO A 53 -9.67 -6.75 -2.42
N TYR A 54 -9.20 -6.21 -3.54
CA TYR A 54 -7.85 -5.66 -3.67
C TYR A 54 -7.79 -4.14 -3.57
N PHE A 55 -8.89 -3.51 -3.15
CA PHE A 55 -8.96 -2.10 -2.85
C PHE A 55 -9.38 -1.90 -1.39
N SER A 56 -8.74 -0.96 -0.71
CA SER A 56 -9.19 -0.44 0.58
C SER A 56 -8.74 1.00 0.77
N LYS A 57 -9.48 1.76 1.57
CA LYS A 57 -9.14 3.17 1.85
C LYS A 57 -7.81 3.31 2.58
N ILE A 58 -7.45 2.34 3.44
CA ILE A 58 -6.16 2.34 4.12
C ILE A 58 -5.00 2.17 3.13
N LEU A 59 -5.14 1.26 2.15
CA LEU A 59 -4.13 1.07 1.11
C LEU A 59 -4.03 2.29 0.21
N LEU A 60 -5.17 2.88 -0.19
CA LEU A 60 -5.21 4.10 -1.00
C LEU A 60 -4.44 5.24 -0.32
N ASN A 61 -4.73 5.51 0.95
CA ASN A 61 -4.08 6.58 1.70
C ASN A 61 -2.59 6.29 1.97
N ALA A 62 -2.20 5.03 2.16
CA ALA A 62 -0.80 4.63 2.25
C ALA A 62 -0.04 4.93 0.94
N ILE A 63 -0.66 4.64 -0.21
CA ILE A 63 -0.11 4.98 -1.53
C ILE A 63 -0.01 6.49 -1.70
N TYR A 64 -1.03 7.26 -1.32
CA TYR A 64 -1.00 8.73 -1.37
C TYR A 64 0.12 9.31 -0.52
N TYR A 65 0.26 8.85 0.72
CA TYR A 65 1.35 9.26 1.59
C TYR A 65 2.72 9.00 0.95
N ALA A 66 2.92 7.78 0.48
CA ALA A 66 4.18 7.37 -0.11
C ALA A 66 4.54 8.16 -1.38
N SER A 67 3.53 8.51 -2.20
CA SER A 67 3.68 9.24 -3.46
C SER A 67 3.85 10.75 -3.28
N SER A 68 3.34 11.30 -2.18
CA SER A 68 3.34 12.75 -1.92
C SER A 68 4.73 13.36 -1.94
N LYS A 69 5.76 12.61 -1.54
CA LYS A 69 7.16 13.07 -1.56
C LYS A 69 7.70 13.34 -2.97
N PHE A 70 7.08 12.75 -4.00
CA PHE A 70 7.45 12.97 -5.40
C PHE A 70 6.57 14.02 -6.09
N SER A 71 5.52 14.51 -5.39
CA SER A 71 4.61 15.51 -5.93
C SER A 71 5.21 16.91 -5.84
N THR A 72 5.06 17.67 -6.91
CA THR A 72 5.40 19.10 -6.94
C THR A 72 4.28 19.99 -6.38
N ARG A 73 3.09 19.41 -6.16
CA ARG A 73 1.93 20.15 -5.62
C ARG A 73 2.14 20.48 -4.14
N LEU A 74 2.10 21.77 -3.78
CA LEU A 74 2.28 22.23 -2.40
C LEU A 74 1.11 21.83 -1.49
N THR A 75 -0.06 21.58 -2.06
CA THR A 75 -1.29 21.17 -1.34
C THR A 75 -1.15 19.85 -0.58
N VAL A 76 -0.19 18.99 -0.98
CA VAL A 76 0.07 17.71 -0.27
C VAL A 76 0.96 17.87 0.96
N ARG A 77 1.52 19.07 1.19
CA ARG A 77 2.43 19.36 2.31
C ARG A 77 1.67 20.04 3.46
N LYS A 78 2.09 19.77 4.70
CA LYS A 78 1.65 20.51 5.87
C LYS A 78 2.30 21.90 5.90
N ASP A 79 3.63 21.92 5.68
CA ASP A 79 4.40 23.14 5.47
C ASP A 79 4.84 23.18 4.01
N PRO A 80 4.42 24.21 3.22
CA PRO A 80 4.80 24.34 1.81
C PRO A 80 6.32 24.36 1.59
N ASN A 81 7.08 24.88 2.57
CA ASN A 81 8.53 25.02 2.48
C ASN A 81 9.29 23.76 2.92
N ASP A 82 8.64 22.81 3.59
CA ASP A 82 9.25 21.57 4.06
C ASP A 82 8.69 20.36 3.34
N VAL A 83 9.49 19.80 2.43
CA VAL A 83 9.17 18.58 1.65
C VAL A 83 8.94 17.36 2.56
N ARG A 84 9.55 17.32 3.76
CA ARG A 84 9.41 16.22 4.72
C ARG A 84 7.98 16.11 5.28
N THR A 85 7.22 17.20 5.21
CA THR A 85 5.81 17.23 5.64
C THR A 85 4.83 16.73 4.57
N ALA A 86 5.32 16.31 3.40
CA ALA A 86 4.48 15.84 2.32
C ALA A 86 3.69 14.58 2.72
N GLY A 87 2.40 14.59 2.43
CA GLY A 87 1.50 13.46 2.69
C GLY A 87 1.03 13.34 4.15
N TRP A 88 1.32 14.31 5.04
CA TRP A 88 0.97 14.24 6.45
C TRP A 88 -0.51 13.92 6.71
N ALA A 89 -1.42 14.51 5.92
CA ALA A 89 -2.86 14.28 6.04
C ALA A 89 -3.24 12.83 5.71
N PHE A 90 -2.65 12.27 4.65
CA PHE A 90 -2.86 10.87 4.27
C PHE A 90 -2.29 9.90 5.31
N ARG A 91 -1.15 10.24 5.90
CA ARG A 91 -0.59 9.47 7.01
C ARG A 91 -1.51 9.48 8.24
N GLN A 92 -2.11 10.62 8.58
CA GLN A 92 -3.09 10.69 9.65
C GLN A 92 -4.32 9.82 9.33
N ARG A 93 -4.81 9.90 8.10
CA ARG A 93 -5.91 9.06 7.64
C ARG A 93 -5.61 7.57 7.72
N VAL A 94 -4.39 7.13 7.38
CA VAL A 94 -3.96 5.74 7.59
C VAL A 94 -4.02 5.36 9.08
N ARG A 95 -3.58 6.21 9.99
CA ARG A 95 -3.63 5.93 11.43
C ARG A 95 -5.07 5.78 11.96
N GLU A 96 -5.98 6.62 11.48
CA GLU A 96 -7.41 6.54 11.82
C GLU A 96 -8.02 5.22 11.36
N LEU A 97 -7.72 4.81 10.12
CA LEU A 97 -8.26 3.59 9.53
C LEU A 97 -7.60 2.32 10.10
N LEU A 98 -6.36 2.43 10.58
CA LEU A 98 -5.58 1.28 11.05
C LEU A 98 -6.20 0.61 12.26
N GLY A 99 -6.82 1.37 13.18
CA GLY A 99 -7.45 0.81 14.37
C GLY A 99 -8.42 -0.33 14.02
N ASN A 100 -9.37 -0.04 13.14
CA ASN A 100 -10.36 -1.02 12.68
C ASN A 100 -9.75 -2.11 11.78
N ALA A 101 -8.69 -1.79 11.05
CA ALA A 101 -8.03 -2.72 10.13
C ALA A 101 -7.15 -3.77 10.85
N LEU A 102 -6.96 -3.65 12.17
CA LEU A 102 -6.21 -4.62 12.98
C LEU A 102 -7.09 -5.73 13.55
N ASP A 103 -8.42 -5.63 13.44
CA ASP A 103 -9.35 -6.65 13.94
C ASP A 103 -9.33 -7.94 13.08
N GLY A 104 -8.73 -7.90 11.90
CA GLY A 104 -8.56 -9.04 11.02
C GLY A 104 -7.36 -8.89 10.08
N SER A 105 -6.88 -10.01 9.56
CA SER A 105 -5.80 -10.00 8.58
C SER A 105 -6.34 -9.90 7.16
N GLU A 106 -6.07 -8.79 6.49
CA GLU A 106 -6.45 -8.56 5.10
C GLU A 106 -5.23 -8.23 4.22
N ILE A 107 -5.27 -8.68 2.97
CA ILE A 107 -4.16 -8.47 2.05
C ILE A 107 -3.90 -6.98 1.77
N THR A 108 -4.95 -6.18 1.69
CA THR A 108 -4.84 -4.73 1.49
C THR A 108 -4.25 -4.02 2.70
N THR A 109 -4.54 -4.49 3.93
CA THR A 109 -3.93 -3.98 5.15
C THR A 109 -2.43 -4.31 5.20
N ILE A 110 -2.05 -5.53 4.82
CA ILE A 110 -0.64 -5.94 4.69
C ILE A 110 0.09 -5.03 3.69
N GLN A 111 -0.50 -4.83 2.51
CA GLN A 111 0.06 -3.96 1.48
C GLN A 111 0.23 -2.51 2.00
N ALA A 112 -0.77 -1.97 2.70
CA ALA A 112 -0.72 -0.64 3.29
C ALA A 112 0.43 -0.51 4.31
N LEU A 113 0.55 -1.47 5.22
CA LEU A 113 1.61 -1.50 6.24
C LEU A 113 3.00 -1.56 5.59
N LEU A 114 3.19 -2.36 4.55
CA LEU A 114 4.45 -2.46 3.82
C LEU A 114 4.80 -1.18 3.07
N VAL A 115 3.81 -0.53 2.42
CA VAL A 115 4.01 0.76 1.74
C VAL A 115 4.37 1.85 2.74
N MET A 116 3.68 1.88 3.89
CA MET A 116 3.97 2.83 4.98
C MET A 116 5.38 2.60 5.55
N ALA A 117 5.74 1.37 5.89
CA ALA A 117 7.06 1.03 6.41
C ALA A 117 8.16 1.52 5.46
N ASN A 118 7.99 1.29 4.15
CA ASN A 118 8.93 1.75 3.13
C ASN A 118 9.15 3.25 3.16
N SER A 119 8.06 3.99 3.24
CA SER A 119 8.10 5.44 3.20
C SER A 119 8.73 6.04 4.45
N LEU A 120 8.44 5.45 5.62
CA LEU A 120 8.99 5.88 6.90
C LEU A 120 10.49 5.58 7.02
N PHE A 121 10.95 4.41 6.55
CA PHE A 121 12.39 4.11 6.49
C PHE A 121 13.16 5.14 5.66
N ALA A 122 12.60 5.55 4.52
CA ALA A 122 13.24 6.52 3.65
C ALA A 122 13.38 7.91 4.28
N LEU A 123 12.56 8.26 5.26
CA LEU A 123 12.65 9.54 5.98
C LEU A 123 13.70 9.54 7.11
N GLY A 124 14.12 8.36 7.58
CA GLY A 124 15.17 8.19 8.58
C GLY A 124 14.78 8.44 10.04
N ASP A 125 13.85 9.34 10.29
CA ASP A 125 13.48 9.79 11.65
C ASP A 125 12.49 8.87 12.37
N GLU A 126 11.86 7.92 11.66
CA GLU A 126 10.77 7.10 12.18
C GLU A 126 11.00 5.59 12.00
N ARG A 127 12.23 5.16 12.22
CA ARG A 127 12.64 3.75 12.10
C ARG A 127 11.78 2.81 12.95
N SER A 128 11.46 3.20 14.19
CA SER A 128 10.64 2.39 15.10
C SER A 128 9.25 2.13 14.55
N ALA A 129 8.57 3.16 14.03
CA ALA A 129 7.24 2.99 13.43
C ALA A 129 7.29 2.11 12.18
N ALA A 130 8.30 2.30 11.33
CA ALA A 130 8.52 1.48 10.15
C ALA A 130 8.75 0.01 10.50
N TRP A 131 9.52 -0.24 11.54
CA TRP A 131 9.81 -1.59 12.04
C TRP A 131 8.57 -2.27 12.60
N LEU A 132 7.76 -1.54 13.38
CA LEU A 132 6.49 -2.05 13.91
C LEU A 132 5.50 -2.38 12.80
N TYR A 133 5.34 -1.52 11.79
CA TYR A 133 4.46 -1.80 10.64
C TYR A 133 4.93 -3.02 9.85
N SER A 134 6.22 -3.17 9.63
CA SER A 134 6.77 -4.38 9.00
C SER A 134 6.47 -5.64 9.82
N GLY A 135 6.66 -5.57 11.14
CA GLY A 135 6.38 -6.68 12.05
C GLY A 135 4.90 -7.10 12.06
N LEU A 136 3.98 -6.13 12.02
CA LEU A 136 2.54 -6.40 11.89
C LEU A 136 2.21 -7.07 10.56
N ALA A 137 2.74 -6.53 9.46
CA ALA A 137 2.54 -7.11 8.13
C ALA A 137 3.00 -8.57 8.06
N PHE A 138 4.15 -8.89 8.66
CA PHE A 138 4.65 -10.26 8.74
C PHE A 138 3.72 -11.20 9.50
N ARG A 139 3.21 -10.77 10.66
CA ARG A 139 2.26 -11.57 11.45
C ARG A 139 0.98 -11.84 10.67
N MET A 140 0.43 -10.84 9.98
CA MET A 140 -0.74 -10.99 9.12
C MET A 140 -0.47 -11.93 7.93
N ILE A 141 0.74 -11.89 7.33
CA ILE A 141 1.15 -12.83 6.27
C ILE A 141 1.12 -14.28 6.76
N ILE A 142 1.62 -14.52 7.97
CA ILE A 142 1.61 -15.85 8.59
C ILE A 142 0.18 -16.29 8.90
N ASP A 143 -0.63 -15.41 9.45
CA ASP A 143 -2.04 -15.65 9.78
C ASP A 143 -2.87 -16.02 8.54
N LEU A 144 -2.66 -15.33 7.43
CA LEU A 144 -3.30 -15.66 6.15
C LEU A 144 -2.71 -16.91 5.45
N GLY A 145 -1.68 -17.52 6.03
CA GLY A 145 -1.02 -18.69 5.45
C GLY A 145 -0.30 -18.41 4.13
N MET A 146 0.11 -17.15 3.88
CA MET A 146 0.74 -16.76 2.61
C MET A 146 2.16 -17.31 2.45
N HIS A 147 2.75 -17.82 3.52
CA HIS A 147 4.05 -18.48 3.56
C HIS A 147 4.00 -19.94 3.08
N ALA A 148 2.82 -20.54 2.99
CA ALA A 148 2.65 -21.92 2.53
C ALA A 148 2.73 -22.02 1.00
N GLU A 149 3.07 -23.19 0.50
CA GLU A 149 3.23 -23.45 -0.94
C GLU A 149 1.96 -23.13 -1.73
N ALA A 150 2.10 -22.39 -2.82
CA ALA A 150 0.99 -21.95 -3.66
C ALA A 150 0.16 -23.12 -4.21
N ALA A 151 0.80 -24.30 -4.46
CA ALA A 151 0.14 -25.51 -4.93
C ALA A 151 -0.83 -26.09 -3.89
N ALA A 152 -0.44 -26.08 -2.60
CA ALA A 152 -1.30 -26.55 -1.51
C ALA A 152 -2.47 -25.59 -1.25
N LEU A 153 -2.26 -24.29 -1.43
CA LEU A 153 -3.30 -23.25 -1.25
C LEU A 153 -4.30 -23.23 -2.41
N SER A 154 -3.86 -23.44 -3.65
CA SER A 154 -4.74 -23.39 -4.83
C SER A 154 -5.78 -24.52 -4.81
N SER A 155 -5.39 -25.71 -4.41
CA SER A 155 -6.31 -26.85 -4.31
C SER A 155 -7.26 -26.76 -3.11
N ALA A 156 -6.80 -26.18 -1.99
CA ALA A 156 -7.60 -26.13 -0.75
C ALA A 156 -8.58 -24.94 -0.71
N ARG A 157 -8.34 -23.84 -1.44
CA ARG A 157 -9.10 -22.59 -1.34
C ARG A 157 -9.72 -22.10 -2.64
N ASN A 158 -9.63 -22.85 -3.74
CA ASN A 158 -10.19 -22.46 -5.05
C ASN A 158 -9.76 -21.05 -5.52
N MET A 159 -8.48 -20.69 -5.31
CA MET A 159 -7.95 -19.37 -5.62
C MET A 159 -7.71 -19.21 -7.12
N SER A 160 -7.98 -18.05 -7.65
CA SER A 160 -7.64 -17.68 -9.02
C SER A 160 -6.12 -17.51 -9.20
N HIS A 161 -5.64 -17.57 -10.44
CA HIS A 161 -4.24 -17.27 -10.77
C HIS A 161 -3.85 -15.84 -10.34
N GLU A 162 -4.78 -14.88 -10.43
CA GLU A 162 -4.57 -13.50 -9.98
C GLU A 162 -4.35 -13.45 -8.47
N ASP A 163 -5.16 -14.15 -7.68
CA ASP A 163 -5.04 -14.21 -6.22
C ASP A 163 -3.70 -14.79 -5.78
N ILE A 164 -3.27 -15.87 -6.42
CA ILE A 164 -1.99 -16.53 -6.16
C ILE A 164 -0.83 -15.59 -6.47
N GLU A 165 -0.89 -14.90 -7.61
CA GLU A 165 0.17 -13.95 -8.02
C GLU A 165 0.26 -12.75 -7.08
N ILE A 166 -0.88 -12.18 -6.66
CA ILE A 166 -0.90 -11.05 -5.72
C ILE A 166 -0.33 -11.48 -4.36
N ARG A 167 -0.73 -12.64 -3.83
CA ARG A 167 -0.20 -13.20 -2.58
C ARG A 167 1.30 -13.43 -2.66
N ARG A 168 1.78 -14.00 -3.76
CA ARG A 168 3.20 -14.24 -4.00
C ARG A 168 4.00 -12.93 -4.00
N ARG A 169 3.51 -11.90 -4.68
CA ARG A 169 4.15 -10.56 -4.71
C ARG A 169 4.23 -9.94 -3.33
N VAL A 170 3.14 -9.97 -2.58
CA VAL A 170 3.10 -9.42 -1.22
C VAL A 170 4.06 -10.16 -0.31
N PHE A 171 4.09 -11.50 -0.36
CA PHE A 171 5.01 -12.31 0.42
C PHE A 171 6.48 -11.99 0.12
N TRP A 172 6.87 -12.03 -1.16
CA TRP A 172 8.26 -11.75 -1.54
C TRP A 172 8.66 -10.29 -1.33
N GLY A 173 7.73 -9.36 -1.54
CA GLY A 173 7.94 -7.95 -1.24
C GLY A 173 8.20 -7.70 0.26
N ALA A 174 7.47 -8.39 1.13
CA ALA A 174 7.70 -8.36 2.57
C ALA A 174 9.03 -9.00 2.96
N PHE A 175 9.34 -10.19 2.42
CA PHE A 175 10.56 -10.93 2.71
C PHE A 175 11.83 -10.18 2.27
N GLY A 176 11.84 -9.65 1.06
CA GLY A 176 12.96 -8.86 0.56
C GLY A 176 13.25 -7.63 1.42
N LYS A 177 12.21 -7.06 2.03
CA LYS A 177 12.35 -5.95 2.96
C LYS A 177 12.90 -6.34 4.32
N SER A 178 12.42 -7.44 4.87
CA SER A 178 12.94 -7.93 6.15
C SER A 178 14.44 -8.16 6.07
N SER A 179 14.90 -8.75 4.97
CA SER A 179 16.34 -8.97 4.73
C SER A 179 17.10 -7.65 4.61
N THR A 180 16.58 -6.66 3.88
CA THR A 180 17.24 -5.35 3.73
C THR A 180 17.23 -4.56 5.02
N THR A 181 16.15 -4.67 5.81
CA THR A 181 16.03 -3.98 7.09
C THR A 181 16.94 -4.58 8.17
N CYS A 182 17.06 -5.91 8.18
CA CYS A 182 18.00 -6.59 9.08
C CYS A 182 19.48 -6.34 8.72
N LEU A 183 19.79 -6.18 7.42
CA LEU A 183 21.16 -5.91 6.95
C LEU A 183 21.55 -4.43 7.00
N GLY A 184 20.58 -3.51 7.03
CA GLY A 184 20.81 -2.06 7.09
C GLY A 184 20.87 -1.47 8.50
N LEU A 185 20.93 -2.29 9.53
CA LEU A 185 21.02 -1.90 10.94
C LEU A 185 22.46 -1.84 11.50
N TYR A 186 23.46 -1.82 10.61
CA TYR A 186 24.85 -1.66 11.03
C TYR A 186 25.54 -0.56 10.24
#